data_bec75203414c5ec2617ecf228cee2145
#
_entry.id   bec75203414c5ec2617ecf228cee2145
#
_cell.length_a   1.000
_cell.length_b   1.000
_cell.length_c   1.000
_cell.angle_alpha   90.00
_cell.angle_beta   90.00
_cell.angle_gamma   90.00
#
_symmetry.space_group_name_H-M   'P 1'
#
loop_
_entity.id
_entity.type
_entity.pdbx_description
1 polymer ?
#
loop_
_entity_poly.entity_id
_entity_poly.type
_entity_poly.pdbx_seq_one_letter_code
_entity_poly.pdbx_strand_id
1 'polypeptide(L)'
;MWDGIPWFVEGTATSEETLRLVVAAAAGGGEGIVAPPDLVVTALEVPGSAVQVSTGAMIAARPRSGAGGEAYAARLPIADLADIEPTSADGPRSDLVIARIEDPYGGETWPLPEDPAVGPYVHTRVISDVPPGTTSLQDVDAASTAVTLARIDVPASTSVITQGMITDLRHLARPRSHTVRRYLHSVWPNPDDVGLLTDTWEDFPLGARWQEPAPPWATHVTVHAHLTGVLHADATEASVRLRVIVGEQVGGSFPLVSQHAGRHAAVCGHTFALPPADRGAVLPIAVQGIGTEGMSGVLRADNGTVLATEITYSQAPVVA
;
A
#
# COMPACT_ATOMS: atom_id res chain seq x y z
N MET A 1 33.96 2.24 22.78
CA MET A 1 33.36 2.42 24.11
C MET A 1 31.87 2.57 23.93
N TRP A 2 31.03 1.84 24.65
CA TRP A 2 29.60 2.06 24.63
C TRP A 2 29.33 3.46 25.19
N ASP A 3 28.44 4.21 24.56
CA ASP A 3 28.01 5.48 25.04
C ASP A 3 26.54 5.37 25.48
N GLY A 4 26.20 6.16 26.50
CA GLY A 4 24.86 6.21 27.00
C GLY A 4 24.49 5.16 28.04
N ILE A 5 23.40 5.42 28.71
CA ILE A 5 22.78 4.56 29.71
C ILE A 5 21.69 3.77 29.00
N PRO A 6 21.69 2.41 29.06
CA PRO A 6 20.65 1.63 28.43
C PRO A 6 19.29 1.92 29.06
N TRP A 7 18.23 1.84 28.26
CA TRP A 7 16.87 2.04 28.72
C TRP A 7 16.49 1.02 29.81
N PHE A 8 15.61 1.43 30.73
CA PHE A 8 15.15 0.62 31.87
C PHE A 8 16.18 0.30 32.97
N VAL A 9 17.28 0.98 33.06
CA VAL A 9 18.15 0.89 34.26
C VAL A 9 17.56 1.76 35.36
N GLU A 10 17.26 1.14 36.52
CA GLU A 10 16.63 1.83 37.67
C GLU A 10 17.53 2.96 38.18
N GLY A 11 16.92 4.11 38.47
CA GLY A 11 17.61 5.29 39.04
C GLY A 11 18.41 6.10 38.02
N THR A 12 18.32 5.82 36.73
CA THR A 12 19.01 6.57 35.67
C THR A 12 18.07 7.41 34.81
N ALA A 13 18.56 8.52 34.26
CA ALA A 13 17.87 9.29 33.23
C ALA A 13 18.12 8.67 31.86
N THR A 14 17.05 8.47 31.08
CA THR A 14 17.15 7.98 29.69
C THR A 14 17.45 9.15 28.77
N SER A 15 18.42 9.00 27.86
CA SER A 15 18.71 10.01 26.84
C SER A 15 17.68 10.01 25.75
N GLU A 16 17.47 11.17 25.12
CA GLU A 16 16.58 11.33 23.97
C GLU A 16 17.07 10.50 22.79
N GLU A 17 18.38 10.35 22.57
CA GLU A 17 18.96 9.50 21.55
C GLU A 17 18.55 8.04 21.73
N THR A 18 18.60 7.53 22.97
CA THR A 18 18.17 6.15 23.26
C THR A 18 16.68 5.96 22.96
N LEU A 19 15.83 6.95 23.29
CA LEU A 19 14.40 6.89 22.95
C LEU A 19 14.18 6.92 21.44
N ARG A 20 14.91 7.75 20.69
CA ARG A 20 14.83 7.79 19.22
C ARG A 20 15.28 6.47 18.57
N LEU A 21 16.30 5.79 19.13
CA LEU A 21 16.70 4.45 18.68
C LEU A 21 15.59 3.40 18.92
N VAL A 22 14.88 3.49 20.06
CA VAL A 22 13.74 2.58 20.33
C VAL A 22 12.61 2.81 19.34
N VAL A 23 12.29 4.06 19.01
CA VAL A 23 11.28 4.38 17.98
C VAL A 23 11.68 3.81 16.63
N ALA A 24 12.93 4.01 16.20
CA ALA A 24 13.44 3.48 14.94
C ALA A 24 13.38 1.94 14.90
N ALA A 25 13.80 1.27 15.98
CA ALA A 25 13.73 -0.18 16.10
C ALA A 25 12.29 -0.69 16.06
N ALA A 26 11.35 -0.02 16.73
CA ALA A 26 9.94 -0.36 16.73
C ALA A 26 9.31 -0.22 15.33
N ALA A 27 9.74 0.77 14.56
CA ALA A 27 9.33 0.97 13.18
C ALA A 27 10.06 0.05 12.18
N GLY A 28 11.06 -0.71 12.64
CA GLY A 28 11.91 -1.52 11.76
C GLY A 28 12.78 -0.69 10.81
N GLY A 29 13.10 0.55 11.21
CA GLY A 29 13.84 1.53 10.41
C GLY A 29 13.01 2.26 9.35
N GLY A 30 11.69 2.01 9.30
CA GLY A 30 10.80 2.70 8.38
C GLY A 30 10.33 4.07 8.91
N GLU A 31 9.96 4.95 7.99
CA GLU A 31 9.31 6.24 8.25
C GLU A 31 7.93 6.30 7.60
N GLY A 32 7.12 7.28 7.97
CA GLY A 32 5.78 7.47 7.40
C GLY A 32 4.69 7.60 8.45
N ILE A 33 3.44 7.43 8.03
CA ILE A 33 2.29 7.47 8.93
C ILE A 33 2.18 6.17 9.74
N VAL A 34 1.54 6.22 10.91
CA VAL A 34 1.42 5.05 11.81
C VAL A 34 0.24 4.17 11.41
N ALA A 35 -0.88 4.77 11.06
CA ALA A 35 -2.09 4.05 10.64
C ALA A 35 -2.60 4.56 9.29
N PRO A 36 -3.31 3.73 8.49
CA PRO A 36 -3.77 4.10 7.15
C PRO A 36 -4.56 5.42 7.03
N PRO A 37 -5.42 5.81 8.00
CA PRO A 37 -6.17 7.07 7.94
C PRO A 37 -5.42 8.29 8.47
N ASP A 38 -4.19 8.14 8.96
CA ASP A 38 -3.44 9.23 9.58
C ASP A 38 -3.01 10.28 8.56
N LEU A 39 -3.06 11.55 8.96
CA LEU A 39 -2.49 12.70 8.26
C LEU A 39 -2.91 12.81 6.78
N VAL A 40 -4.18 12.52 6.49
CA VAL A 40 -4.73 12.68 5.13
C VAL A 40 -4.76 14.16 4.76
N VAL A 41 -4.27 14.50 3.56
CA VAL A 41 -4.37 15.86 3.01
C VAL A 41 -5.57 15.93 2.10
N THR A 42 -6.50 16.86 2.39
CA THR A 42 -7.72 17.06 1.60
C THR A 42 -7.93 18.53 1.28
N ALA A 43 -8.60 18.81 0.17
CA ALA A 43 -9.14 20.14 -0.08
C ALA A 43 -10.19 20.47 1.00
N LEU A 44 -10.38 21.75 1.27
CA LEU A 44 -11.43 22.21 2.17
C LEU A 44 -12.82 21.90 1.57
N GLU A 45 -13.83 21.67 2.43
CA GLU A 45 -15.22 21.44 2.02
C GLU A 45 -15.73 22.60 1.14
N VAL A 46 -15.40 23.83 1.52
CA VAL A 46 -15.53 25.00 0.65
C VAL A 46 -14.13 25.32 0.11
N PRO A 47 -13.85 25.03 -1.17
CA PRO A 47 -12.52 25.21 -1.74
C PRO A 47 -11.96 26.63 -1.55
N GLY A 48 -10.73 26.71 -1.08
CA GLY A 48 -10.00 27.94 -0.80
C GLY A 48 -8.51 27.81 -1.13
N SER A 49 -7.69 28.70 -0.59
CA SER A 49 -6.23 28.67 -0.78
C SER A 49 -5.50 27.74 0.17
N ALA A 50 -6.19 26.95 0.99
CA ALA A 50 -5.58 26.05 1.95
C ALA A 50 -6.03 24.62 1.72
N VAL A 51 -5.25 23.68 2.26
CA VAL A 51 -5.59 22.27 2.41
C VAL A 51 -5.68 21.91 3.89
N GLN A 52 -6.45 20.88 4.22
CA GLN A 52 -6.55 20.34 5.56
C GLN A 52 -5.70 19.09 5.68
N VAL A 53 -4.92 18.98 6.77
CA VAL A 53 -4.25 17.75 7.21
C VAL A 53 -5.05 17.16 8.36
N SER A 54 -5.54 15.93 8.20
CA SER A 54 -6.32 15.26 9.24
C SER A 54 -5.47 14.91 10.46
N THR A 55 -6.14 14.63 11.58
CA THR A 55 -5.47 14.07 12.78
C THR A 55 -4.73 12.78 12.44
N GLY A 56 -3.69 12.46 13.20
CA GLY A 56 -2.94 11.23 13.00
C GLY A 56 -1.60 11.23 13.71
N ALA A 57 -0.79 10.23 13.40
CA ALA A 57 0.55 10.07 13.93
C ALA A 57 1.54 9.67 12.84
N MET A 58 2.79 10.02 13.04
CA MET A 58 3.89 9.69 12.14
C MET A 58 5.12 9.21 12.88
N ILE A 59 5.98 8.54 12.13
CA ILE A 59 7.38 8.27 12.50
C ILE A 59 8.24 8.91 11.41
N ALA A 60 9.09 9.85 11.80
CA ALA A 60 10.04 10.51 10.91
C ALA A 60 11.45 10.00 11.19
N ALA A 61 12.08 9.37 10.21
CA ALA A 61 13.45 8.95 10.28
C ALA A 61 14.37 10.19 10.27
N ARG A 62 15.40 10.20 11.11
CA ARG A 62 16.39 11.24 11.10
C ARG A 62 17.46 10.94 10.05
N PRO A 63 17.65 11.79 9.03
CA PRO A 63 18.75 11.63 8.08
C PRO A 63 20.08 11.65 8.82
N ARG A 64 20.92 10.64 8.60
CA ARG A 64 22.25 10.58 9.22
C ARG A 64 23.33 10.16 8.24
N SER A 65 24.46 10.82 8.36
CA SER A 65 25.74 10.31 7.89
C SER A 65 26.29 9.35 8.95
N GLY A 66 26.05 8.04 8.85
CA GLY A 66 26.63 7.04 9.75
C GLY A 66 25.67 5.95 10.22
N ALA A 67 26.20 4.88 10.81
CA ALA A 67 25.46 3.74 11.29
C ALA A 67 24.65 4.10 12.57
N GLY A 68 23.36 3.99 12.52
CA GLY A 68 22.46 4.14 13.66
C GLY A 68 21.23 4.97 13.30
N GLY A 69 20.16 4.30 12.86
CA GLY A 69 18.90 4.95 12.57
C GLY A 69 18.25 5.48 13.87
N GLU A 70 17.98 6.76 13.93
CA GLU A 70 17.11 7.36 14.93
C GLU A 70 15.80 7.77 14.26
N ALA A 71 14.72 7.81 15.01
CA ALA A 71 13.44 8.28 14.52
C ALA A 71 12.67 9.03 15.60
N TYR A 72 11.86 9.97 15.18
CA TYR A 72 10.91 10.69 16.03
C TYR A 72 9.52 10.11 15.83
N ALA A 73 8.76 9.96 16.92
CA ALA A 73 7.33 9.72 16.87
C ALA A 73 6.59 11.02 17.18
N ALA A 74 5.62 11.39 16.36
CA ALA A 74 4.85 12.60 16.54
C ALA A 74 3.36 12.35 16.28
N ARG A 75 2.50 13.21 16.86
CA ARG A 75 1.05 13.13 16.72
C ARG A 75 0.48 14.51 16.44
N LEU A 76 -0.44 14.57 15.48
CA LEU A 76 -1.33 15.70 15.22
C LEU A 76 -2.69 15.41 15.87
N PRO A 77 -2.99 15.96 17.05
CA PRO A 77 -4.22 15.63 17.79
C PRO A 77 -5.45 16.36 17.27
N ILE A 78 -5.28 17.46 16.54
CA ILE A 78 -6.33 18.29 15.94
C ILE A 78 -5.91 18.55 14.49
N ALA A 79 -6.86 18.48 13.56
CA ALA A 79 -6.59 18.76 12.16
C ALA A 79 -5.94 20.14 11.98
N ASP A 80 -4.98 20.23 11.07
CA ASP A 80 -4.22 21.43 10.78
C ASP A 80 -4.54 21.95 9.38
N LEU A 81 -4.30 23.23 9.13
CA LEU A 81 -4.44 23.87 7.83
C LEU A 81 -3.08 24.27 7.29
N ALA A 82 -2.87 24.03 6.00
CA ALA A 82 -1.68 24.46 5.29
C ALA A 82 -2.09 25.36 4.11
N ASP A 83 -1.62 26.60 4.16
CA ASP A 83 -1.87 27.59 3.12
C ASP A 83 -1.01 27.29 1.89
N ILE A 84 -1.63 27.33 0.72
CA ILE A 84 -1.00 27.18 -0.58
C ILE A 84 -1.05 28.54 -1.29
N GLU A 85 0.11 29.07 -1.60
CA GLU A 85 0.19 30.34 -2.32
C GLU A 85 -0.42 30.23 -3.73
N PRO A 86 -1.15 31.24 -4.21
CA PRO A 86 -1.70 31.24 -5.56
C PRO A 86 -0.59 31.24 -6.61
N THR A 87 -0.89 30.67 -7.78
CA THR A 87 0.01 30.71 -8.95
C THR A 87 -0.27 31.92 -9.80
N SER A 88 0.79 32.48 -10.41
CA SER A 88 0.68 33.54 -11.43
C SER A 88 0.31 32.97 -12.82
N ALA A 89 0.22 33.83 -13.82
CA ALA A 89 0.02 33.44 -15.22
C ALA A 89 1.29 32.82 -15.86
N ASP A 90 2.44 32.88 -15.18
CA ASP A 90 3.73 32.42 -15.71
C ASP A 90 3.84 30.91 -15.86
N GLY A 91 3.07 30.13 -15.07
CA GLY A 91 3.07 28.68 -15.19
C GLY A 91 2.43 27.96 -14.02
N PRO A 92 2.29 26.64 -14.15
CA PRO A 92 1.88 25.78 -13.05
C PRO A 92 3.03 25.61 -12.04
N ARG A 93 2.70 25.20 -10.82
CA ARG A 93 3.65 24.92 -9.76
C ARG A 93 3.29 23.61 -9.05
N SER A 94 4.29 22.89 -8.59
CA SER A 94 4.11 21.73 -7.72
C SER A 94 4.63 22.06 -6.33
N ASP A 95 3.84 21.78 -5.30
CA ASP A 95 4.17 22.01 -3.89
C ASP A 95 4.07 20.68 -3.12
N LEU A 96 4.95 20.47 -2.11
CA LEU A 96 4.83 19.34 -1.18
C LEU A 96 4.23 19.80 0.13
N VAL A 97 3.26 19.05 0.65
CA VAL A 97 2.79 19.14 2.04
C VAL A 97 3.52 18.08 2.85
N ILE A 98 4.18 18.52 3.91
CA ILE A 98 5.02 17.67 4.77
C ILE A 98 4.68 17.88 6.24
N ALA A 99 4.95 16.84 7.06
CA ALA A 99 5.03 16.96 8.52
C ALA A 99 6.51 16.90 8.92
N ARG A 100 7.05 18.00 9.45
CA ARG A 100 8.48 18.19 9.73
C ARG A 100 8.77 18.31 11.21
N ILE A 101 9.85 17.66 11.66
CA ILE A 101 10.43 17.83 12.96
C ILE A 101 11.44 18.97 12.90
N GLU A 102 11.29 19.96 13.76
CA GLU A 102 12.19 21.10 13.92
C GLU A 102 12.80 21.04 15.31
N ASP A 103 13.81 20.16 15.48
CA ASP A 103 14.52 19.95 16.75
C ASP A 103 15.79 20.81 16.80
N PRO A 104 15.82 21.91 17.58
CA PRO A 104 16.99 22.79 17.70
C PRO A 104 18.18 22.11 18.37
N TYR A 105 17.98 20.98 19.03
CA TYR A 105 19.05 20.18 19.66
C TYR A 105 19.52 19.02 18.78
N GLY A 106 18.85 18.80 17.68
CA GLY A 106 19.10 17.70 16.75
C GLY A 106 20.28 17.89 15.80
N GLY A 107 20.98 19.01 15.85
CA GLY A 107 22.10 19.33 14.97
C GLY A 107 21.71 20.12 13.72
N GLU A 108 20.44 20.37 13.50
CA GLU A 108 19.92 21.33 12.52
C GLU A 108 19.74 22.71 13.19
N THR A 109 19.80 23.79 12.41
CA THR A 109 19.67 25.16 12.95
C THR A 109 18.21 25.59 12.93
N TRP A 110 17.47 25.17 13.97
CA TRP A 110 16.10 25.62 14.18
C TRP A 110 16.01 26.62 15.34
N PRO A 111 15.10 27.58 15.30
CA PRO A 111 14.85 28.49 16.41
C PRO A 111 14.28 27.71 17.60
N LEU A 112 14.65 28.10 18.79
CA LEU A 112 14.03 27.61 20.02
C LEU A 112 12.56 28.07 20.05
N PRO A 113 11.61 27.21 20.44
CA PRO A 113 10.24 27.63 20.71
C PRO A 113 10.19 28.56 21.91
N GLU A 114 9.12 29.34 22.03
CA GLU A 114 8.93 30.28 23.15
C GLU A 114 9.00 29.55 24.49
N ASP A 115 8.39 28.37 24.59
CA ASP A 115 8.55 27.47 25.75
C ASP A 115 9.20 26.15 25.29
N PRO A 116 10.48 25.94 25.55
CA PRO A 116 11.17 24.70 25.19
C PRO A 116 10.62 23.43 25.85
N ALA A 117 9.87 23.55 26.94
CA ALA A 117 9.26 22.40 27.61
C ALA A 117 7.97 21.94 26.90
N VAL A 118 7.36 22.79 26.06
CA VAL A 118 6.08 22.53 25.41
C VAL A 118 6.22 22.45 23.88
N GLY A 119 7.13 23.19 23.29
CA GLY A 119 7.29 23.32 21.83
C GLY A 119 6.45 24.46 21.24
N PRO A 120 5.98 24.35 19.97
CA PRO A 120 5.94 23.14 19.12
C PRO A 120 7.29 22.80 18.46
N TYR A 121 7.52 21.50 18.26
CA TYR A 121 8.67 20.93 17.54
C TYR A 121 8.27 20.19 16.27
N VAL A 122 6.97 20.09 16.02
CA VAL A 122 6.42 19.41 14.84
C VAL A 122 5.50 20.38 14.12
N HIS A 123 5.70 20.51 12.82
CA HIS A 123 4.99 21.48 12.01
C HIS A 123 4.49 20.86 10.70
N THR A 124 3.27 21.19 10.30
CA THR A 124 2.86 21.07 8.90
C THR A 124 3.54 22.18 8.12
N ARG A 125 4.22 21.82 7.04
CA ARG A 125 4.90 22.79 6.15
C ARG A 125 4.53 22.54 4.71
N VAL A 126 4.58 23.61 3.92
CA VAL A 126 4.48 23.57 2.45
C VAL A 126 5.85 23.92 1.87
N ILE A 127 6.37 23.05 1.04
CA ILE A 127 7.60 23.30 0.28
C ILE A 127 7.15 23.63 -1.14
N SER A 128 7.19 24.92 -1.45
CA SER A 128 6.71 25.42 -2.74
C SER A 128 7.74 25.23 -3.85
N ASP A 129 7.24 25.14 -5.08
CA ASP A 129 8.05 25.14 -6.31
C ASP A 129 9.05 23.97 -6.39
N VAL A 130 8.58 22.77 -6.00
CA VAL A 130 9.38 21.55 -6.20
C VAL A 130 9.32 21.10 -7.67
N PRO A 131 10.33 20.36 -8.18
CA PRO A 131 10.29 19.82 -9.53
C PRO A 131 9.01 19.00 -9.77
N PRO A 132 8.38 19.13 -10.95
CA PRO A 132 7.19 18.33 -11.28
C PRO A 132 7.45 16.83 -11.13
N GLY A 133 6.51 16.14 -10.51
CA GLY A 133 6.63 14.69 -10.26
C GLY A 133 7.45 14.30 -9.02
N THR A 134 7.94 15.27 -8.22
CA THR A 134 8.59 15.00 -6.92
C THR A 134 7.64 14.18 -6.04
N THR A 135 8.14 13.09 -5.46
CA THR A 135 7.37 12.18 -4.61
C THR A 135 7.83 12.14 -3.16
N SER A 136 9.00 12.72 -2.87
CA SER A 136 9.56 12.75 -1.53
C SER A 136 10.27 14.07 -1.27
N LEU A 137 10.21 14.56 -0.03
CA LEU A 137 11.01 15.70 0.39
C LEU A 137 12.51 15.41 0.25
N GLN A 138 12.92 14.17 0.50
CA GLN A 138 14.32 13.74 0.43
C GLN A 138 14.91 13.92 -0.97
N ASP A 139 14.09 14.01 -2.02
CA ASP A 139 14.53 14.30 -3.40
C ASP A 139 15.02 15.75 -3.56
N VAL A 140 14.55 16.68 -2.70
CA VAL A 140 14.86 18.11 -2.77
C VAL A 140 15.57 18.64 -1.51
N ASP A 141 15.39 17.99 -0.38
CA ASP A 141 16.02 18.32 0.90
C ASP A 141 16.30 17.02 1.71
N ALA A 142 17.39 16.35 1.40
CA ALA A 142 17.78 15.09 2.02
C ALA A 142 18.21 15.22 3.49
N ALA A 143 18.40 16.43 4.01
CA ALA A 143 18.80 16.66 5.40
C ALA A 143 17.63 16.82 6.36
N SER A 144 16.45 17.18 5.87
CA SER A 144 15.26 17.41 6.69
C SER A 144 14.69 16.14 7.28
N THR A 145 14.37 16.20 8.57
CA THR A 145 13.62 15.17 9.29
C THR A 145 12.11 15.40 9.09
N ALA A 146 11.51 14.77 8.09
CA ALA A 146 10.10 14.98 7.74
C ALA A 146 9.48 13.79 7.02
N VAL A 147 8.15 13.70 7.11
CA VAL A 147 7.33 12.76 6.32
C VAL A 147 6.60 13.53 5.24
N THR A 148 6.71 13.10 3.99
CA THR A 148 5.95 13.65 2.87
C THR A 148 4.53 13.12 2.93
N LEU A 149 3.54 14.03 2.87
CA LEU A 149 2.12 13.69 2.97
C LEU A 149 1.42 13.75 1.61
N ALA A 150 1.62 14.83 0.86
CA ALA A 150 0.99 15.01 -0.45
C ALA A 150 1.82 15.91 -1.36
N ARG A 151 1.59 15.79 -2.66
CA ARG A 151 1.95 16.78 -3.66
C ARG A 151 0.70 17.48 -4.16
N ILE A 152 0.79 18.79 -4.35
CA ILE A 152 -0.27 19.60 -4.90
C ILE A 152 0.24 20.17 -6.21
N ASP A 153 -0.38 19.77 -7.32
CA ASP A 153 -0.06 20.27 -8.65
C ASP A 153 -1.03 21.42 -8.99
N VAL A 154 -0.56 22.66 -8.80
CA VAL A 154 -1.36 23.89 -8.92
C VAL A 154 -1.26 24.43 -10.34
N PRO A 155 -2.34 24.46 -11.13
CA PRO A 155 -2.33 25.05 -12.48
C PRO A 155 -1.99 26.55 -12.46
N ALA A 156 -1.55 27.10 -13.58
CA ALA A 156 -1.34 28.56 -13.73
C ALA A 156 -2.62 29.35 -13.42
N SER A 157 -2.47 30.56 -12.89
CA SER A 157 -3.57 31.46 -12.53
C SER A 157 -4.61 30.86 -11.59
N THR A 158 -4.18 30.05 -10.66
CA THR A 158 -5.05 29.32 -9.71
C THR A 158 -4.82 29.83 -8.30
N SER A 159 -5.91 30.14 -7.59
CA SER A 159 -5.92 30.56 -6.18
C SER A 159 -6.79 29.67 -5.29
N VAL A 160 -7.42 28.66 -5.86
CA VAL A 160 -8.34 27.74 -5.17
C VAL A 160 -7.89 26.30 -5.39
N ILE A 161 -7.64 25.59 -4.30
CA ILE A 161 -7.19 24.21 -4.34
C ILE A 161 -8.40 23.26 -4.31
N THR A 162 -8.41 22.32 -5.25
CA THR A 162 -9.43 21.26 -5.35
C THR A 162 -8.83 19.90 -5.10
N GLN A 163 -9.65 18.92 -4.72
CA GLN A 163 -9.17 17.55 -4.42
C GLN A 163 -8.43 16.90 -5.59
N GLY A 164 -8.81 17.21 -6.82
CA GLY A 164 -8.14 16.67 -8.02
C GLY A 164 -6.71 17.16 -8.26
N MET A 165 -6.27 18.20 -7.54
CA MET A 165 -4.89 18.71 -7.59
C MET A 165 -3.98 18.01 -6.58
N ILE A 166 -4.55 17.25 -5.63
CA ILE A 166 -3.84 16.64 -4.51
C ILE A 166 -3.50 15.19 -4.85
N THR A 167 -2.23 14.85 -4.85
CA THR A 167 -1.72 13.48 -4.97
C THR A 167 -1.29 13.02 -3.59
N ASP A 168 -1.90 11.96 -3.06
CA ASP A 168 -1.51 11.34 -1.79
C ASP A 168 -0.15 10.64 -1.95
N LEU A 169 0.84 11.03 -1.15
CA LEU A 169 2.19 10.47 -1.13
C LEU A 169 2.52 9.78 0.20
N ARG A 170 1.53 9.66 1.10
CA ARG A 170 1.74 9.01 2.38
C ARG A 170 2.12 7.55 2.20
N HIS A 171 3.00 7.08 3.05
CA HIS A 171 3.31 5.66 3.20
C HIS A 171 3.32 5.29 4.68
N LEU A 172 3.10 4.02 4.97
CA LEU A 172 3.12 3.52 6.34
C LEU A 172 4.57 3.32 6.81
N ALA A 173 4.88 3.81 8.01
CA ALA A 173 6.19 3.58 8.63
C ALA A 173 6.48 2.08 8.81
N ARG A 174 5.44 1.29 9.10
CA ARG A 174 5.55 -0.17 9.25
C ARG A 174 4.30 -0.85 8.69
N PRO A 175 4.21 -1.06 7.38
CA PRO A 175 3.08 -1.74 6.78
C PRO A 175 3.02 -3.20 7.26
N ARG A 176 1.83 -3.65 7.63
CA ARG A 176 1.59 -5.05 7.98
C ARG A 176 1.37 -5.87 6.72
N SER A 177 1.88 -7.10 6.71
CA SER A 177 1.62 -8.07 5.67
C SER A 177 1.39 -9.44 6.28
N HIS A 178 0.47 -10.22 5.73
CA HIS A 178 0.18 -11.59 6.10
C HIS A 178 -0.12 -12.41 4.86
N THR A 179 0.63 -13.49 4.65
CA THR A 179 0.48 -14.36 3.49
C THR A 179 -0.02 -15.73 3.89
N VAL A 180 -1.06 -16.19 3.20
CA VAL A 180 -1.64 -17.53 3.30
C VAL A 180 -1.41 -18.24 1.97
N ARG A 181 -1.01 -19.51 2.02
CA ARG A 181 -0.86 -20.36 0.83
C ARG A 181 -1.88 -21.47 0.84
N ARG A 182 -2.51 -21.69 -0.31
CA ARG A 182 -3.47 -22.77 -0.53
C ARG A 182 -3.02 -23.61 -1.71
N TYR A 183 -3.15 -24.90 -1.58
CA TYR A 183 -2.84 -25.85 -2.63
C TYR A 183 -4.08 -26.71 -2.89
N LEU A 184 -4.42 -26.89 -4.14
CA LEU A 184 -5.45 -27.80 -4.59
C LEU A 184 -4.82 -28.75 -5.60
N HIS A 185 -4.92 -30.03 -5.32
CA HIS A 185 -4.63 -31.09 -6.29
C HIS A 185 -5.94 -31.61 -6.84
N SER A 186 -6.08 -31.59 -8.14
CA SER A 186 -7.22 -32.23 -8.79
C SER A 186 -7.12 -33.76 -8.59
N VAL A 187 -8.23 -34.41 -8.31
CA VAL A 187 -8.28 -35.83 -8.02
C VAL A 187 -8.90 -36.59 -9.19
N TRP A 188 -8.20 -37.61 -9.67
CA TRP A 188 -8.69 -38.50 -10.74
C TRP A 188 -9.18 -39.83 -10.15
N PRO A 189 -10.28 -40.44 -10.68
CA PRO A 189 -11.22 -39.89 -11.64
C PRO A 189 -12.27 -39.01 -10.93
N ASN A 190 -12.30 -37.75 -11.24
CA ASN A 190 -13.46 -36.93 -10.93
C ASN A 190 -14.37 -36.95 -12.15
N PRO A 191 -15.60 -37.50 -12.10
CA PRO A 191 -16.53 -37.47 -13.23
C PRO A 191 -16.90 -36.05 -13.65
N ASP A 192 -16.60 -35.08 -12.77
CA ASP A 192 -16.82 -33.65 -12.99
C ASP A 192 -15.52 -32.90 -13.42
N ASP A 193 -14.45 -33.62 -13.80
CA ASP A 193 -13.28 -33.04 -14.48
C ASP A 193 -13.70 -32.54 -15.88
N VAL A 194 -14.67 -31.66 -15.88
CA VAL A 194 -15.21 -31.02 -17.05
C VAL A 194 -14.13 -30.06 -17.52
N GLY A 195 -13.70 -30.27 -18.73
CA GLY A 195 -12.90 -29.24 -19.40
C GLY A 195 -13.70 -27.96 -19.48
N LEU A 196 -13.03 -26.83 -19.39
CA LEU A 196 -13.65 -25.52 -19.57
C LEU A 196 -14.21 -25.41 -20.98
N LEU A 197 -15.46 -25.85 -21.14
CA LEU A 197 -16.25 -25.76 -22.38
C LEU A 197 -17.41 -24.79 -22.20
N THR A 198 -17.63 -24.30 -20.98
CA THR A 198 -18.80 -23.51 -20.66
C THR A 198 -18.59 -22.04 -21.02
N ASP A 199 -19.65 -21.37 -21.36
CA ASP A 199 -19.76 -19.92 -21.55
C ASP A 199 -19.99 -19.18 -20.21
N THR A 200 -19.87 -19.91 -19.09
CA THR A 200 -20.05 -19.40 -17.74
C THR A 200 -18.77 -19.55 -16.94
N TRP A 201 -18.53 -18.61 -16.01
CA TRP A 201 -17.40 -18.68 -15.10
C TRP A 201 -17.64 -19.72 -14.01
N GLU A 202 -16.74 -20.68 -13.91
CA GLU A 202 -16.77 -21.74 -12.91
C GLU A 202 -15.47 -21.82 -12.14
N ASP A 203 -15.51 -22.36 -10.91
CA ASP A 203 -14.30 -22.60 -10.13
C ASP A 203 -13.40 -23.61 -10.86
N PHE A 204 -12.15 -23.23 -11.12
CA PHE A 204 -11.23 -24.07 -11.89
C PHE A 204 -9.82 -24.11 -11.27
N PRO A 205 -9.29 -25.30 -10.96
CA PRO A 205 -9.96 -26.61 -10.97
C PRO A 205 -11.20 -26.64 -10.08
N LEU A 206 -12.05 -27.66 -10.20
CA LEU A 206 -13.22 -27.83 -9.34
C LEU A 206 -12.82 -27.77 -7.87
N GLY A 207 -13.52 -26.94 -7.08
CA GLY A 207 -13.21 -26.70 -5.67
C GLY A 207 -12.13 -25.65 -5.42
N ALA A 208 -11.70 -24.91 -6.45
CA ALA A 208 -10.75 -23.79 -6.33
C ALA A 208 -11.38 -22.58 -5.60
N ARG A 209 -11.91 -22.80 -4.41
CA ARG A 209 -12.58 -21.83 -3.57
C ARG A 209 -12.26 -22.08 -2.08
N TRP A 210 -11.90 -21.04 -1.39
CA TRP A 210 -11.56 -21.05 0.04
C TRP A 210 -12.33 -19.97 0.77
N GLN A 211 -12.56 -20.21 2.07
CA GLN A 211 -13.09 -19.21 3.00
C GLN A 211 -11.92 -18.71 3.85
N GLU A 212 -11.51 -17.47 3.64
CA GLU A 212 -10.33 -16.92 4.28
C GLU A 212 -10.70 -15.74 5.21
N PRO A 213 -10.26 -15.77 6.48
CA PRO A 213 -10.47 -14.65 7.38
C PRO A 213 -9.56 -13.49 6.97
N ALA A 214 -10.15 -12.38 6.56
CA ALA A 214 -9.41 -11.16 6.29
C ALA A 214 -8.99 -10.51 7.60
N PRO A 215 -7.70 -10.16 7.80
CA PRO A 215 -7.28 -9.46 9.00
C PRO A 215 -7.98 -8.09 9.12
N PRO A 216 -8.40 -7.66 10.32
CA PRO A 216 -9.13 -6.40 10.50
C PRO A 216 -8.30 -5.15 10.15
N TRP A 217 -6.98 -5.27 10.12
CA TRP A 217 -6.06 -4.22 9.74
C TRP A 217 -5.77 -4.16 8.23
N ALA A 218 -6.14 -5.18 7.45
CA ALA A 218 -5.82 -5.25 6.02
C ALA A 218 -6.63 -4.21 5.23
N THR A 219 -5.97 -3.49 4.34
CA THR A 219 -6.62 -2.54 3.41
C THR A 219 -6.66 -3.08 2.00
N HIS A 220 -5.80 -4.05 1.68
CA HIS A 220 -5.71 -4.70 0.38
C HIS A 220 -5.50 -6.20 0.54
N VAL A 221 -5.89 -6.96 -0.47
CA VAL A 221 -5.56 -8.36 -0.66
C VAL A 221 -5.09 -8.60 -2.07
N THR A 222 -3.92 -9.21 -2.21
CA THR A 222 -3.37 -9.66 -3.49
C THR A 222 -3.50 -11.17 -3.57
N VAL A 223 -4.09 -11.66 -4.64
CA VAL A 223 -4.21 -13.09 -4.91
C VAL A 223 -3.39 -13.42 -6.15
N HIS A 224 -2.43 -14.32 -6.01
CA HIS A 224 -1.67 -14.91 -7.10
C HIS A 224 -1.97 -16.40 -7.19
N ALA A 225 -2.41 -16.85 -8.34
CA ALA A 225 -2.73 -18.25 -8.62
C ALA A 225 -1.81 -18.80 -9.72
N HIS A 226 -1.12 -19.88 -9.40
CA HIS A 226 -0.26 -20.63 -10.30
C HIS A 226 -0.91 -21.97 -10.58
N LEU A 227 -1.44 -22.14 -11.77
CA LEU A 227 -2.07 -23.37 -12.24
C LEU A 227 -1.07 -24.10 -13.12
N THR A 228 -0.74 -25.33 -12.77
CA THR A 228 0.22 -26.16 -13.50
C THR A 228 -0.37 -27.51 -13.85
N GLY A 229 0.10 -28.13 -14.93
CA GLY A 229 -0.29 -29.45 -15.35
C GLY A 229 -1.69 -29.53 -15.95
N VAL A 230 -2.29 -28.42 -16.40
CA VAL A 230 -3.56 -28.43 -17.12
C VAL A 230 -3.42 -29.23 -18.42
N LEU A 231 -4.23 -30.25 -18.60
CA LEU A 231 -4.16 -31.15 -19.75
C LEU A 231 -4.93 -30.57 -20.95
N HIS A 232 -4.24 -30.47 -22.07
CA HIS A 232 -4.83 -30.34 -23.40
C HIS A 232 -4.70 -31.69 -24.12
N ALA A 233 -5.81 -32.40 -24.28
CA ALA A 233 -5.79 -33.81 -24.70
C ALA A 233 -5.69 -34.01 -26.22
N ASP A 234 -6.07 -33.01 -26.99
CA ASP A 234 -6.12 -33.08 -28.46
C ASP A 234 -5.28 -31.97 -29.12
N ALA A 235 -5.15 -32.02 -30.42
CA ALA A 235 -4.35 -31.06 -31.20
C ALA A 235 -5.17 -29.89 -31.76
N THR A 236 -6.38 -29.69 -31.26
CA THR A 236 -7.23 -28.56 -31.65
C THR A 236 -6.87 -27.33 -30.86
N GLU A 237 -7.16 -26.14 -31.36
CA GLU A 237 -6.91 -24.93 -30.61
C GLU A 237 -7.86 -24.84 -29.41
N ALA A 238 -7.28 -24.66 -28.20
CA ALA A 238 -8.03 -24.46 -26.97
C ALA A 238 -7.65 -23.10 -26.38
N SER A 239 -8.64 -22.33 -25.95
CA SER A 239 -8.47 -21.07 -25.27
C SER A 239 -9.41 -20.96 -24.08
N VAL A 240 -8.87 -20.62 -22.95
CA VAL A 240 -9.65 -20.36 -21.73
C VAL A 240 -9.17 -19.04 -21.13
N ARG A 241 -10.02 -18.45 -20.31
CA ARG A 241 -9.66 -17.29 -19.52
C ARG A 241 -9.77 -17.64 -18.04
N LEU A 242 -8.79 -17.19 -17.27
CA LEU A 242 -8.71 -17.40 -15.82
C LEU A 242 -8.86 -16.06 -15.12
N ARG A 243 -9.47 -16.07 -13.93
CA ARG A 243 -9.55 -14.89 -13.06
C ARG A 243 -9.55 -15.31 -11.60
N VAL A 244 -9.26 -14.34 -10.72
CA VAL A 244 -9.40 -14.49 -9.27
C VAL A 244 -10.58 -13.66 -8.77
N ILE A 245 -11.22 -14.14 -7.71
CA ILE A 245 -12.34 -13.46 -7.03
C ILE A 245 -12.01 -13.34 -5.55
N VAL A 246 -12.41 -12.21 -4.96
CA VAL A 246 -12.38 -11.98 -3.51
C VAL A 246 -13.71 -11.35 -3.08
N GLY A 247 -14.47 -12.06 -2.25
CA GLY A 247 -15.83 -11.63 -1.92
C GLY A 247 -16.70 -11.52 -3.17
N GLU A 248 -17.22 -10.34 -3.42
CA GLU A 248 -17.97 -9.98 -4.62
C GLU A 248 -17.10 -9.32 -5.71
N GLN A 249 -15.85 -9.02 -5.41
CA GLN A 249 -14.95 -8.35 -6.34
C GLN A 249 -14.34 -9.34 -7.32
N VAL A 250 -14.25 -8.92 -8.58
CA VAL A 250 -13.77 -9.73 -9.70
C VAL A 250 -12.48 -9.11 -10.25
N GLY A 251 -11.43 -9.90 -10.31
CA GLY A 251 -10.16 -9.50 -10.91
C GLY A 251 -10.16 -9.53 -12.43
N GLY A 252 -9.12 -8.99 -13.02
CA GLY A 252 -8.88 -9.06 -14.46
C GLY A 252 -8.80 -10.51 -14.96
N SER A 253 -9.16 -10.76 -16.21
CA SER A 253 -9.08 -12.08 -16.83
C SER A 253 -7.79 -12.25 -17.62
N PHE A 254 -7.17 -13.42 -17.51
CA PHE A 254 -5.90 -13.78 -18.13
C PHE A 254 -6.11 -14.96 -19.09
N PRO A 255 -5.72 -14.87 -20.37
CA PRO A 255 -5.89 -15.94 -21.33
C PRO A 255 -4.85 -17.06 -21.13
N LEU A 256 -5.27 -18.30 -21.30
CA LEU A 256 -4.41 -19.46 -21.53
C LEU A 256 -4.82 -20.05 -22.88
N VAL A 257 -3.92 -19.95 -23.86
CA VAL A 257 -4.14 -20.44 -25.22
C VAL A 257 -3.17 -21.60 -25.47
N SER A 258 -3.67 -22.68 -26.02
CA SER A 258 -2.88 -23.84 -26.41
C SER A 258 -3.29 -24.32 -27.81
N GLN A 259 -2.28 -24.63 -28.62
CA GLN A 259 -2.44 -25.18 -29.97
C GLN A 259 -1.89 -26.61 -30.11
N HIS A 260 -1.37 -27.18 -29.02
CA HIS A 260 -0.73 -28.48 -29.01
C HIS A 260 -1.19 -29.29 -27.81
N ALA A 261 -1.42 -30.59 -28.05
CA ALA A 261 -1.65 -31.54 -26.97
C ALA A 261 -0.46 -31.52 -25.96
N GLY A 262 -0.78 -31.59 -24.70
CA GLY A 262 0.23 -31.57 -23.64
C GLY A 262 -0.26 -30.98 -22.32
N ARG A 263 0.68 -30.74 -21.42
CA ARG A 263 0.40 -30.08 -20.14
C ARG A 263 0.89 -28.65 -20.15
N HIS A 264 0.04 -27.77 -19.69
CA HIS A 264 0.25 -26.33 -19.71
C HIS A 264 0.24 -25.75 -18.30
N ALA A 265 0.83 -24.56 -18.18
CA ALA A 265 0.80 -23.76 -16.96
C ALA A 265 0.23 -22.37 -17.27
N ALA A 266 -0.47 -21.82 -16.29
CA ALA A 266 -0.97 -20.45 -16.34
C ALA A 266 -0.80 -19.76 -15.00
N VAL A 267 -0.70 -18.45 -15.04
CA VAL A 267 -0.67 -17.57 -13.86
C VAL A 267 -1.76 -16.53 -14.02
N CYS A 268 -2.53 -16.31 -12.98
CA CYS A 268 -3.44 -15.18 -12.89
C CYS A 268 -3.34 -14.54 -11.50
N GLY A 269 -3.70 -13.29 -11.40
CA GLY A 269 -3.67 -12.60 -10.12
C GLY A 269 -4.26 -11.21 -10.19
N HIS A 270 -4.62 -10.68 -9.04
CA HIS A 270 -5.15 -9.32 -8.92
C HIS A 270 -4.97 -8.80 -7.50
N THR A 271 -4.86 -7.49 -7.37
CA THR A 271 -4.88 -6.80 -6.07
C THR A 271 -6.22 -6.08 -5.92
N PHE A 272 -6.91 -6.37 -4.83
CA PHE A 272 -8.19 -5.78 -4.48
C PHE A 272 -8.06 -4.86 -3.28
N ALA A 273 -8.70 -3.70 -3.32
CA ALA A 273 -8.91 -2.91 -2.12
C ALA A 273 -9.99 -3.58 -1.25
N LEU A 274 -9.74 -3.67 0.05
CA LEU A 274 -10.71 -4.22 1.01
C LEU A 274 -11.56 -3.10 1.61
N PRO A 275 -12.85 -3.03 1.30
CA PRO A 275 -13.78 -2.13 1.96
C PRO A 275 -13.76 -2.33 3.48
N PRO A 276 -14.07 -1.30 4.28
CA PRO A 276 -14.13 -1.44 5.74
C PRO A 276 -15.00 -2.60 6.23
N ALA A 277 -16.12 -2.89 5.53
CA ALA A 277 -17.02 -3.99 5.89
C ALA A 277 -16.40 -5.39 5.72
N ASP A 278 -15.42 -5.54 4.83
CA ASP A 278 -14.77 -6.82 4.54
C ASP A 278 -13.59 -7.09 5.50
N ARG A 279 -13.13 -6.08 6.21
CA ARG A 279 -12.00 -6.20 7.15
C ARG A 279 -12.45 -6.92 8.41
N GLY A 280 -11.79 -8.01 8.75
CA GLY A 280 -12.18 -8.90 9.85
C GLY A 280 -13.26 -9.92 9.47
N ALA A 281 -13.83 -9.86 8.27
CA ALA A 281 -14.81 -10.83 7.77
C ALA A 281 -14.13 -12.07 7.19
N VAL A 282 -14.89 -13.15 7.04
CA VAL A 282 -14.49 -14.33 6.27
C VAL A 282 -14.94 -14.13 4.83
N LEU A 283 -14.00 -14.08 3.90
CA LEU A 283 -14.26 -13.81 2.49
C LEU A 283 -14.08 -15.05 1.64
N PRO A 284 -14.99 -15.33 0.69
CA PRO A 284 -14.75 -16.34 -0.33
C PRO A 284 -13.64 -15.84 -1.28
N ILE A 285 -12.62 -16.66 -1.50
CA ILE A 285 -11.55 -16.43 -2.48
C ILE A 285 -11.60 -17.59 -3.47
N ALA A 286 -11.69 -17.30 -4.76
CA ALA A 286 -11.81 -18.32 -5.79
C ALA A 286 -10.89 -18.04 -6.98
N VAL A 287 -10.48 -19.12 -7.64
CA VAL A 287 -9.92 -19.09 -8.99
C VAL A 287 -10.97 -19.65 -9.93
N GLN A 288 -11.31 -18.89 -10.95
CA GLN A 288 -12.34 -19.26 -11.92
C GLN A 288 -11.76 -19.30 -13.33
N GLY A 289 -12.38 -20.17 -14.15
CA GLY A 289 -12.11 -20.28 -15.56
C GLY A 289 -13.39 -20.21 -16.39
N ILE A 290 -13.22 -19.83 -17.65
CA ILE A 290 -14.27 -19.84 -18.67
C ILE A 290 -13.65 -20.27 -20.01
N GLY A 291 -14.36 -21.07 -20.79
CA GLY A 291 -14.01 -21.38 -22.19
C GLY A 291 -14.14 -20.14 -23.06
N THR A 292 -13.39 -20.09 -24.15
CA THR A 292 -13.52 -19.04 -25.17
C THR A 292 -14.46 -19.54 -26.28
N GLU A 293 -15.47 -18.74 -26.61
CA GLU A 293 -16.43 -19.05 -27.65
C GLU A 293 -15.72 -19.31 -28.99
N GLY A 294 -16.18 -20.33 -29.72
CA GLY A 294 -15.66 -20.72 -31.05
C GLY A 294 -14.41 -21.61 -31.00
N MET A 295 -13.88 -21.97 -29.83
CA MET A 295 -12.78 -22.93 -29.70
C MET A 295 -13.29 -24.35 -29.53
N SER A 296 -12.66 -25.31 -30.21
CA SER A 296 -13.04 -26.72 -30.16
C SER A 296 -12.23 -27.58 -29.20
N GLY A 297 -11.06 -27.06 -28.77
CA GLY A 297 -10.17 -27.75 -27.85
C GLY A 297 -10.59 -27.58 -26.39
N VAL A 298 -10.30 -28.59 -25.59
CA VAL A 298 -10.68 -28.65 -24.18
C VAL A 298 -9.43 -28.65 -23.28
N LEU A 299 -9.34 -27.69 -22.39
CA LEU A 299 -8.38 -27.70 -21.29
C LEU A 299 -9.02 -28.31 -20.02
N ARG A 300 -8.39 -29.34 -19.48
CA ARG A 300 -8.90 -30.13 -18.33
C ARG A 300 -7.97 -30.05 -17.15
N ALA A 301 -8.55 -30.04 -15.96
CA ALA A 301 -7.84 -30.36 -14.75
C ALA A 301 -7.98 -31.85 -14.46
N ASP A 302 -6.87 -32.53 -14.20
CA ASP A 302 -6.82 -33.96 -13.84
C ASP A 302 -5.85 -34.18 -12.65
N ASN A 303 -5.56 -35.45 -12.33
CA ASN A 303 -4.65 -35.80 -11.22
C ASN A 303 -3.21 -35.27 -11.38
N GLY A 304 -2.83 -34.74 -12.54
CA GLY A 304 -1.55 -34.05 -12.76
C GLY A 304 -1.66 -32.54 -12.65
N THR A 305 -2.85 -32.01 -12.36
CA THR A 305 -3.08 -30.56 -12.23
C THR A 305 -2.96 -30.13 -10.78
N VAL A 306 -2.17 -29.08 -10.56
CA VAL A 306 -1.97 -28.45 -9.26
C VAL A 306 -2.25 -26.96 -9.36
N LEU A 307 -3.08 -26.45 -8.48
CA LEU A 307 -3.29 -25.04 -8.26
C LEU A 307 -2.60 -24.64 -6.94
N ALA A 308 -1.62 -23.75 -7.03
CA ALA A 308 -1.00 -23.08 -5.89
C ALA A 308 -1.51 -21.62 -5.86
N THR A 309 -2.12 -21.24 -4.77
CA THR A 309 -2.64 -19.88 -4.59
C THR A 309 -1.96 -19.23 -3.40
N GLU A 310 -1.38 -18.06 -3.64
CA GLU A 310 -0.83 -17.19 -2.61
C GLU A 310 -1.76 -16.00 -2.41
N ILE A 311 -2.20 -15.81 -1.16
CA ILE A 311 -3.14 -14.76 -0.74
C ILE A 311 -2.38 -13.87 0.23
N THR A 312 -2.04 -12.67 -0.17
CA THR A 312 -1.29 -11.71 0.64
C THR A 312 -2.16 -10.54 1.02
N TYR A 313 -2.51 -10.46 2.31
CA TYR A 313 -3.13 -9.28 2.91
C TYR A 313 -2.07 -8.24 3.21
N SER A 314 -2.31 -7.00 2.87
CA SER A 314 -1.40 -5.89 3.08
C SER A 314 -2.11 -4.65 3.59
N GLN A 315 -1.30 -3.75 4.17
CA GLN A 315 -1.76 -2.47 4.67
C GLN A 315 -1.15 -1.35 3.83
N ALA A 316 -1.98 -0.45 3.34
CA ALA A 316 -1.57 0.75 2.62
C ALA A 316 -2.37 1.95 3.15
N PRO A 317 -1.92 3.19 2.92
CA PRO A 317 -2.70 4.38 3.21
C PRO A 317 -4.08 4.31 2.54
N VAL A 318 -5.08 4.84 3.23
CA VAL A 318 -6.45 4.92 2.71
C VAL A 318 -6.74 6.38 2.42
N VAL A 319 -7.06 6.68 1.18
CA VAL A 319 -7.56 8.00 0.77
C VAL A 319 -9.01 8.09 1.18
N ALA A 320 -9.40 9.20 1.78
CA ALA A 320 -10.77 9.45 2.24
C ALA A 320 -11.74 9.70 1.07
#